data_ae6f606189fb19afdc6419bff2b0bc24
#
_entry.id   ae6f606189fb19afdc6419bff2b0bc24
#
_cell.length_a   1.000
_cell.length_b   1.000
_cell.length_c   1.000
_cell.angle_alpha   90.00
_cell.angle_beta   90.00
_cell.angle_gamma   90.00
#
_symmetry.space_group_name_H-M   'P 1'
#
loop_
_entity.id
_entity.type
_entity.pdbx_description
1 polymer ?
#
loop_
_entity_poly.entity_id
_entity_poly.type
_entity_poly.pdbx_seq_one_letter_code
_entity_poly.pdbx_strand_id
1 'polypeptide(L)'
;LAGQVVQYGRHRKRRNYARISEVLELPNLIEIQTKSYDWFLKEGLLEMFRDISPIEDFTGNLSLEFVDYRLGEPKYDLEESKNRDATYAAPLRVKVRLIIKETGEVKEQEVFMGDFPLMTDTGTFVINGAERVIVSQLVRSPSVYFNEKIDKNGRENYDATIIPNRGAWLEYETDAKDVVYVRIDRTRKLPLTVLLRALGFSTDQEIVDLLGDSEYLRNTLEKDGTENTEQALLEIYERLRPGEPPTVENAKSLLYSRFFDPKRYDLASVGRYKANKKLHLKHRLFNQKLAEPIVNSETGEIVVDEGTVLDRRKLDEIMDVLETNANSEVFELEGSVIDEPVEIQSIKVYVPNDEEGRTTTVIGNALPDSEVKCITPADIVASMSYFFNLLNGIGYTDDIDHLGNRRLRSVGELLQNQFRIGLSRMERVVRERMSIQDTDSITPQQLINIRPVIASIKEFFGSSQLSQFMDQANPLAELTHKRRLSALGPGGLTRERAQMEVRDVHYSHYGRMCPIETPEGPNIGLINSLSSYARVNEFGFIETPYRKVDLDTNSITDQIDY
;
A
#
# COMPACT_ATOMS: atom_id res chain seq x y z
N LEU A 1 -2.98 19.85 43.34
CA LEU A 1 -3.76 19.38 42.15
C LEU A 1 -4.98 18.54 42.58
N ALA A 2 -4.89 17.71 43.61
CA ALA A 2 -6.02 16.93 44.08
C ALA A 2 -7.15 17.84 44.63
N GLY A 3 -8.34 17.72 44.05
CA GLY A 3 -9.53 18.50 44.40
C GLY A 3 -9.71 19.80 43.62
N GLN A 4 -8.87 20.08 42.63
CA GLN A 4 -9.06 21.24 41.74
C GLN A 4 -10.32 21.06 40.87
N VAL A 5 -11.14 22.11 40.77
CA VAL A 5 -12.34 22.11 39.93
C VAL A 5 -11.97 22.62 38.56
N VAL A 6 -12.12 21.75 37.54
CA VAL A 6 -11.82 22.06 36.13
C VAL A 6 -13.13 22.15 35.34
N GLN A 7 -13.22 23.12 34.45
CA GLN A 7 -14.36 23.26 33.54
C GLN A 7 -14.23 22.23 32.41
N TYR A 8 -15.25 21.39 32.26
CA TYR A 8 -15.32 20.40 31.16
C TYR A 8 -16.48 20.75 30.23
N GLY A 9 -16.15 21.20 29.05
CA GLY A 9 -17.14 21.66 28.09
C GLY A 9 -17.92 22.91 28.55
N ARG A 10 -19.07 23.20 27.95
CA ARG A 10 -19.85 24.43 28.23
C ARG A 10 -20.57 24.44 29.58
N HIS A 11 -20.97 23.27 30.12
CA HIS A 11 -21.93 23.21 31.23
C HIS A 11 -21.50 22.33 32.41
N ARG A 12 -20.34 21.69 32.41
CA ARG A 12 -19.95 20.76 33.48
C ARG A 12 -18.66 21.17 34.15
N LYS A 13 -18.66 21.19 35.49
CA LYS A 13 -17.49 21.31 36.32
C LYS A 13 -17.17 19.96 36.92
N ARG A 14 -15.89 19.52 36.79
CA ARG A 14 -15.40 18.30 37.41
C ARG A 14 -14.35 18.62 38.46
N ARG A 15 -14.38 17.88 39.57
CA ARG A 15 -13.32 17.93 40.56
C ARG A 15 -12.30 16.85 40.24
N ASN A 16 -11.07 17.26 39.98
CA ASN A 16 -9.98 16.35 39.65
C ASN A 16 -9.30 15.85 40.93
N TYR A 17 -9.32 14.55 41.16
CA TYR A 17 -8.63 13.88 42.26
C TYR A 17 -7.36 13.15 41.80
N ALA A 18 -6.90 13.31 40.57
CA ALA A 18 -5.69 12.70 40.07
C ALA A 18 -4.48 13.17 40.85
N ARG A 19 -3.55 12.26 41.14
CA ARG A 19 -2.28 12.55 41.77
C ARG A 19 -1.22 13.04 40.79
N ILE A 20 -1.40 12.70 39.51
CA ILE A 20 -0.52 13.08 38.41
C ILE A 20 -1.21 14.18 37.61
N SER A 21 -0.47 15.21 37.20
CA SER A 21 -0.97 16.26 36.32
C SER A 21 -1.35 15.67 34.97
N GLU A 22 -2.45 16.15 34.39
CA GLU A 22 -2.87 15.80 33.04
C GLU A 22 -1.85 16.37 32.04
N VAL A 23 -1.18 15.50 31.30
CA VAL A 23 -0.12 15.87 30.33
C VAL A 23 -0.71 16.03 28.92
N LEU A 24 -1.80 15.31 28.64
CA LEU A 24 -2.50 15.32 27.37
C LEU A 24 -3.98 15.60 27.57
N GLU A 25 -4.53 16.47 26.75
CA GLU A 25 -5.97 16.62 26.64
C GLU A 25 -6.59 15.42 25.92
N LEU A 26 -7.83 15.08 26.26
CA LEU A 26 -8.56 14.02 25.57
C LEU A 26 -8.76 14.42 24.10
N PRO A 27 -8.32 13.61 23.13
CA PRO A 27 -8.50 13.92 21.71
C PRO A 27 -9.97 13.87 21.29
N ASN A 28 -10.28 14.39 20.11
CA ASN A 28 -11.59 14.20 19.50
C ASN A 28 -11.79 12.70 19.20
N LEU A 29 -12.70 12.06 19.95
CA LEU A 29 -12.91 10.62 19.88
C LEU A 29 -13.49 10.12 18.55
N ILE A 30 -14.11 10.99 17.75
CA ILE A 30 -14.63 10.68 16.41
C ILE A 30 -13.72 11.17 15.27
N GLU A 31 -12.50 11.60 15.59
CA GLU A 31 -11.53 12.10 14.60
C GLU A 31 -11.25 11.09 13.49
N ILE A 32 -11.24 9.80 13.82
CA ILE A 32 -11.04 8.73 12.84
C ILE A 32 -12.07 8.76 11.70
N GLN A 33 -13.29 9.19 11.97
CA GLN A 33 -14.35 9.35 10.98
C GLN A 33 -14.23 10.69 10.24
N THR A 34 -14.22 11.79 10.99
CA THR A 34 -14.29 13.14 10.43
C THR A 34 -13.05 13.52 9.62
N LYS A 35 -11.84 13.28 10.16
CA LYS A 35 -10.59 13.60 9.47
C LYS A 35 -10.44 12.80 8.17
N SER A 36 -10.83 11.53 8.17
CA SER A 36 -10.75 10.68 6.99
C SER A 36 -11.71 11.14 5.89
N TYR A 37 -12.93 11.55 6.26
CA TYR A 37 -13.89 12.05 5.29
C TYR A 37 -13.48 13.43 4.75
N ASP A 38 -12.95 14.31 5.60
CA ASP A 38 -12.42 15.61 5.18
C ASP A 38 -11.26 15.47 4.19
N TRP A 39 -10.34 14.52 4.44
CA TRP A 39 -9.27 14.18 3.50
C TRP A 39 -9.85 13.70 2.16
N PHE A 40 -10.84 12.82 2.19
CA PHE A 40 -11.49 12.34 0.97
C PHE A 40 -12.09 13.47 0.13
N LEU A 41 -12.77 14.43 0.77
CA LEU A 41 -13.33 15.58 0.09
C LEU A 41 -12.25 16.55 -0.45
N LYS A 42 -11.17 16.78 0.27
CA LYS A 42 -10.14 17.78 -0.12
C LYS A 42 -9.13 17.23 -1.12
N GLU A 43 -8.71 16.00 -0.94
CA GLU A 43 -7.60 15.38 -1.66
C GLU A 43 -8.02 14.13 -2.42
N GLY A 44 -8.72 13.20 -1.76
CA GLY A 44 -9.03 11.89 -2.29
C GLY A 44 -9.86 11.89 -3.57
N LEU A 45 -10.81 12.81 -3.72
CA LEU A 45 -11.59 13.00 -4.95
C LEU A 45 -10.73 13.53 -6.10
N LEU A 46 -9.89 14.53 -5.83
CA LEU A 46 -9.00 15.11 -6.84
C LEU A 46 -7.95 14.10 -7.31
N GLU A 47 -7.40 13.32 -6.39
CA GLU A 47 -6.45 12.26 -6.73
C GLU A 47 -7.07 11.25 -7.71
N MET A 48 -8.31 10.81 -7.44
CA MET A 48 -8.99 9.89 -8.35
C MET A 48 -9.27 10.47 -9.73
N PHE A 49 -9.66 11.75 -9.80
CA PHE A 49 -9.88 12.42 -11.07
C PHE A 49 -8.59 12.57 -11.86
N ARG A 50 -7.46 12.80 -11.19
CA ARG A 50 -6.14 12.80 -11.82
C ARG A 50 -5.71 11.43 -12.29
N ASP A 51 -5.94 10.38 -11.48
CA ASP A 51 -5.57 9.00 -11.82
C ASP A 51 -6.30 8.48 -13.06
N ILE A 52 -7.56 8.88 -13.28
CA ILE A 52 -8.33 8.45 -14.44
C ILE A 52 -8.12 9.34 -15.67
N SER A 53 -7.65 10.57 -15.49
CA SER A 53 -7.36 11.52 -16.56
C SER A 53 -5.94 11.33 -17.11
N PRO A 54 -5.73 11.51 -18.42
CA PRO A 54 -6.74 11.69 -19.46
C PRO A 54 -7.39 10.35 -19.90
N ILE A 55 -8.66 10.41 -20.30
CA ILE A 55 -9.31 9.31 -21.00
C ILE A 55 -9.18 9.59 -22.50
N GLU A 56 -8.37 8.80 -23.17
CA GLU A 56 -8.13 8.94 -24.61
C GLU A 56 -8.90 7.88 -25.40
N ASP A 57 -9.29 8.24 -26.61
CA ASP A 57 -9.85 7.31 -27.57
C ASP A 57 -8.76 6.39 -28.18
N PHE A 58 -9.15 5.39 -28.96
CA PHE A 58 -8.19 4.44 -29.56
C PHE A 58 -7.28 5.07 -30.60
N THR A 59 -7.65 6.21 -31.18
CA THR A 59 -6.86 6.96 -32.17
C THR A 59 -5.98 8.01 -31.54
N GLY A 60 -6.21 8.33 -30.25
CA GLY A 60 -5.50 9.37 -29.51
C GLY A 60 -5.89 10.80 -29.91
N ASN A 61 -6.96 10.98 -30.72
CA ASN A 61 -7.43 12.29 -31.17
C ASN A 61 -8.29 13.02 -30.15
N LEU A 62 -9.11 12.29 -29.39
CA LEU A 62 -9.97 12.82 -28.33
C LEU A 62 -9.37 12.53 -26.96
N SER A 63 -9.30 13.57 -26.12
CA SER A 63 -8.82 13.47 -24.73
C SER A 63 -9.80 14.14 -23.79
N LEU A 64 -10.31 13.39 -22.81
CA LEU A 64 -11.23 13.88 -21.77
C LEU A 64 -10.51 13.95 -20.43
N GLU A 65 -10.53 15.11 -19.81
CA GLU A 65 -9.88 15.39 -18.53
C GLU A 65 -10.90 15.84 -17.48
N PHE A 66 -10.77 15.35 -16.27
CA PHE A 66 -11.47 15.86 -15.10
C PHE A 66 -10.58 16.89 -14.39
N VAL A 67 -11.01 18.15 -14.40
CA VAL A 67 -10.17 19.28 -13.97
C VAL A 67 -10.37 19.61 -12.50
N ASP A 68 -11.63 19.76 -12.08
CA ASP A 68 -12.00 20.20 -10.74
C ASP A 68 -13.42 19.73 -10.40
N TYR A 69 -13.81 19.81 -9.14
CA TYR A 69 -15.16 19.49 -8.72
C TYR A 69 -15.68 20.46 -7.66
N ARG A 70 -17.00 20.46 -7.51
CA ARG A 70 -17.68 21.14 -6.40
C ARG A 70 -18.85 20.34 -5.89
N LEU A 71 -19.08 20.41 -4.59
CA LEU A 71 -20.29 19.96 -3.95
C LEU A 71 -21.27 21.14 -3.83
N GLY A 72 -22.50 20.92 -4.22
CA GLY A 72 -23.57 21.88 -4.02
C GLY A 72 -24.15 21.80 -2.61
N GLU A 73 -25.20 22.60 -2.37
CA GLU A 73 -25.95 22.52 -1.11
C GLU A 73 -26.81 21.25 -1.09
N PRO A 74 -26.96 20.59 0.08
CA PRO A 74 -27.83 19.43 0.21
C PRO A 74 -29.28 19.79 -0.08
N LYS A 75 -29.99 18.89 -0.74
CA LYS A 75 -31.39 19.11 -1.12
C LYS A 75 -32.32 19.21 0.10
N TYR A 76 -32.03 18.45 1.13
CA TYR A 76 -32.74 18.42 2.41
C TYR A 76 -31.74 18.61 3.53
N ASP A 77 -32.16 19.26 4.62
CA ASP A 77 -31.35 19.29 5.83
C ASP A 77 -31.32 17.90 6.51
N LEU A 78 -30.58 17.78 7.60
CA LEU A 78 -30.36 16.51 8.27
C LEU A 78 -31.66 15.94 8.88
N GLU A 79 -32.48 16.78 9.53
CA GLU A 79 -33.72 16.36 10.15
C GLU A 79 -34.80 16.03 9.11
N GLU A 80 -34.87 16.86 8.08
CA GLU A 80 -35.79 16.62 6.97
C GLU A 80 -35.46 15.32 6.22
N SER A 81 -34.15 15.01 6.01
CA SER A 81 -33.73 13.76 5.42
C SER A 81 -34.17 12.54 6.22
N LYS A 82 -34.07 12.59 7.54
CA LYS A 82 -34.56 11.53 8.43
C LYS A 82 -36.08 11.37 8.37
N ASN A 83 -36.82 12.49 8.41
CA ASN A 83 -38.29 12.49 8.42
C ASN A 83 -38.89 12.04 7.07
N ARG A 84 -38.19 12.24 5.97
CA ARG A 84 -38.65 11.87 4.62
C ARG A 84 -38.08 10.54 4.11
N ASP A 85 -37.39 9.76 4.94
CA ASP A 85 -36.69 8.55 4.53
C ASP A 85 -35.74 8.79 3.32
N ALA A 86 -35.12 9.98 3.28
CA ALA A 86 -34.21 10.40 2.23
C ALA A 86 -32.75 10.25 2.65
N THR A 87 -31.86 10.30 1.67
CA THR A 87 -30.41 10.32 1.91
C THR A 87 -29.92 11.76 2.06
N TYR A 88 -29.18 12.05 3.13
CA TYR A 88 -28.52 13.33 3.31
C TYR A 88 -27.32 13.40 2.36
N ALA A 89 -27.47 14.10 1.24
CA ALA A 89 -26.52 14.14 0.14
C ALA A 89 -26.52 15.51 -0.54
N ALA A 90 -25.37 15.85 -1.13
CA ALA A 90 -25.21 17.05 -1.95
C ALA A 90 -24.89 16.66 -3.41
N PRO A 91 -25.32 17.48 -4.39
CA PRO A 91 -25.01 17.24 -5.78
C PRO A 91 -23.52 17.46 -6.05
N LEU A 92 -22.85 16.41 -6.56
CA LEU A 92 -21.47 16.48 -7.01
C LEU A 92 -21.45 16.94 -8.46
N ARG A 93 -20.76 18.03 -8.74
CA ARG A 93 -20.54 18.57 -10.09
C ARG A 93 -19.06 18.59 -10.38
N VAL A 94 -18.67 18.14 -11.56
CA VAL A 94 -17.27 18.03 -11.97
C VAL A 94 -17.06 18.84 -13.24
N LYS A 95 -16.02 19.67 -13.24
CA LYS A 95 -15.57 20.41 -14.40
C LYS A 95 -14.76 19.49 -15.31
N VAL A 96 -15.25 19.28 -16.50
CA VAL A 96 -14.68 18.37 -17.49
C VAL A 96 -14.22 19.13 -18.72
N ARG A 97 -13.05 18.78 -19.22
CA ARG A 97 -12.43 19.34 -20.42
C ARG A 97 -12.31 18.24 -21.48
N LEU A 98 -12.84 18.49 -22.64
CA LEU A 98 -12.66 17.67 -23.84
C LEU A 98 -11.73 18.39 -24.81
N ILE A 99 -10.65 17.75 -25.18
CA ILE A 99 -9.65 18.27 -26.11
C ILE A 99 -9.74 17.45 -27.40
N ILE A 100 -9.94 18.13 -28.53
CA ILE A 100 -9.91 17.54 -29.86
C ILE A 100 -8.57 17.92 -30.47
N LYS A 101 -7.62 16.97 -30.50
CA LYS A 101 -6.21 17.25 -30.89
C LYS A 101 -6.09 17.66 -32.37
N GLU A 102 -6.92 17.12 -33.24
CA GLU A 102 -6.91 17.40 -34.69
C GLU A 102 -7.27 18.85 -35.00
N THR A 103 -8.30 19.39 -34.36
CA THR A 103 -8.76 20.77 -34.57
C THR A 103 -8.18 21.77 -33.57
N GLY A 104 -7.58 21.29 -32.48
CA GLY A 104 -7.12 22.12 -31.36
C GLY A 104 -8.27 22.70 -30.53
N GLU A 105 -9.51 22.24 -30.73
CA GLU A 105 -10.67 22.74 -30.01
C GLU A 105 -10.72 22.19 -28.59
N VAL A 106 -11.02 23.05 -27.60
CA VAL A 106 -11.19 22.68 -26.20
C VAL A 106 -12.60 23.04 -25.75
N LYS A 107 -13.38 22.03 -25.36
CA LYS A 107 -14.74 22.20 -24.82
C LYS A 107 -14.73 21.95 -23.30
N GLU A 108 -15.00 22.98 -22.52
CA GLU A 108 -15.15 22.83 -21.05
C GLU A 108 -16.63 22.88 -20.67
N GLN A 109 -17.03 21.95 -19.80
CA GLN A 109 -18.40 21.86 -19.30
C GLN A 109 -18.45 21.32 -17.88
N GLU A 110 -19.38 21.83 -17.08
CA GLU A 110 -19.68 21.27 -15.76
C GLU A 110 -20.71 20.15 -15.90
N VAL A 111 -20.36 18.96 -15.44
CA VAL A 111 -21.21 17.76 -15.52
C VAL A 111 -21.66 17.35 -14.13
N PHE A 112 -22.95 17.08 -13.97
CA PHE A 112 -23.50 16.51 -12.75
C PHE A 112 -23.11 15.04 -12.65
N MET A 113 -22.48 14.64 -11.53
CA MET A 113 -21.99 13.26 -11.30
C MET A 113 -22.86 12.46 -10.32
N GLY A 114 -23.96 13.02 -9.86
CA GLY A 114 -24.89 12.40 -8.92
C GLY A 114 -24.91 13.07 -7.54
N ASP A 115 -25.83 12.62 -6.69
CA ASP A 115 -25.92 13.07 -5.31
C ASP A 115 -24.96 12.23 -4.45
N PHE A 116 -24.03 12.91 -3.78
CA PHE A 116 -23.01 12.30 -2.95
C PHE A 116 -23.39 12.39 -1.46
N PRO A 117 -23.45 11.25 -0.72
CA PRO A 117 -23.79 11.26 0.70
C PRO A 117 -22.81 12.07 1.54
N LEU A 118 -23.33 12.94 2.37
CA LEU A 118 -22.56 13.79 3.28
C LEU A 118 -22.47 13.18 4.66
N MET A 119 -21.31 13.34 5.29
CA MET A 119 -21.11 13.00 6.69
C MET A 119 -21.72 14.09 7.57
N THR A 120 -22.39 13.67 8.63
CA THR A 120 -22.91 14.56 9.66
C THR A 120 -21.78 15.04 10.59
N ASP A 121 -22.02 16.09 11.35
CA ASP A 121 -21.07 16.59 12.36
C ASP A 121 -20.70 15.56 13.44
N THR A 122 -21.54 14.51 13.58
CA THR A 122 -21.32 13.40 14.51
C THR A 122 -20.59 12.21 13.90
N GLY A 123 -20.12 12.31 12.65
CA GLY A 123 -19.36 11.25 11.98
C GLY A 123 -20.21 10.10 11.42
N THR A 124 -21.49 10.34 11.14
CA THR A 124 -22.43 9.35 10.59
C THR A 124 -22.92 9.75 9.21
N PHE A 125 -23.58 8.82 8.52
CA PHE A 125 -24.28 9.07 7.26
C PHE A 125 -25.76 8.77 7.43
N VAL A 126 -26.63 9.57 6.82
CA VAL A 126 -28.06 9.28 6.75
C VAL A 126 -28.40 8.77 5.36
N ILE A 127 -28.72 7.50 5.28
CA ILE A 127 -29.02 6.79 4.04
C ILE A 127 -30.47 6.27 4.13
N ASN A 128 -31.33 6.73 3.24
CA ASN A 128 -32.76 6.41 3.25
C ASN A 128 -33.39 6.60 4.64
N GLY A 129 -33.09 7.71 5.28
CA GLY A 129 -33.57 8.08 6.60
C GLY A 129 -32.88 7.42 7.79
N ALA A 130 -32.09 6.38 7.60
CA ALA A 130 -31.40 5.65 8.66
C ALA A 130 -29.96 6.13 8.85
N GLU A 131 -29.55 6.36 10.09
CA GLU A 131 -28.15 6.66 10.41
C GLU A 131 -27.29 5.42 10.30
N ARG A 132 -26.20 5.56 9.57
CA ARG A 132 -25.19 4.51 9.35
C ARG A 132 -23.80 4.98 9.74
N VAL A 133 -23.00 4.04 10.22
CA VAL A 133 -21.57 4.22 10.50
C VAL A 133 -20.77 3.36 9.54
N ILE A 134 -19.76 3.95 8.94
CA ILE A 134 -18.80 3.20 8.15
C ILE A 134 -17.65 2.77 9.07
N VAL A 135 -17.56 1.48 9.31
CA VAL A 135 -16.56 0.90 10.21
C VAL A 135 -15.21 0.87 9.49
N SER A 136 -14.16 1.34 10.16
CA SER A 136 -12.79 1.28 9.62
C SER A 136 -12.33 -0.17 9.51
N GLN A 137 -11.63 -0.48 8.41
CA GLN A 137 -11.16 -1.82 8.10
C GLN A 137 -9.68 -1.97 8.40
N LEU A 138 -9.30 -3.02 9.15
CA LEU A 138 -7.92 -3.37 9.43
C LEU A 138 -7.44 -4.38 8.37
N VAL A 139 -6.43 -3.99 7.57
CA VAL A 139 -5.88 -4.80 6.49
C VAL A 139 -4.37 -4.89 6.58
N ARG A 140 -3.78 -5.89 5.93
CA ARG A 140 -2.33 -5.93 5.74
C ARG A 140 -1.89 -4.76 4.88
N SER A 141 -0.87 -4.02 5.28
CA SER A 141 -0.35 -2.90 4.48
C SER A 141 0.29 -3.42 3.18
N PRO A 142 0.17 -2.69 2.07
CA PRO A 142 1.00 -2.96 0.91
C PRO A 142 2.47 -2.90 1.30
N SER A 143 3.26 -3.89 0.92
CA SER A 143 4.71 -3.97 1.18
C SER A 143 5.30 -5.26 0.59
N VAL A 144 6.59 -5.45 0.83
CA VAL A 144 7.28 -6.73 0.66
C VAL A 144 7.35 -7.42 2.02
N TYR A 145 6.89 -8.67 2.09
CA TYR A 145 6.89 -9.49 3.31
C TYR A 145 7.74 -10.73 3.13
N PHE A 146 8.51 -11.06 4.14
CA PHE A 146 9.32 -12.27 4.20
C PHE A 146 8.89 -13.08 5.40
N ASN A 147 8.54 -14.34 5.19
CA ASN A 147 8.05 -15.23 6.23
C ASN A 147 8.90 -16.49 6.27
N GLU A 148 8.92 -17.10 7.43
CA GLU A 148 9.52 -18.41 7.68
C GLU A 148 8.42 -19.42 7.94
N LYS A 149 8.56 -20.62 7.38
CA LYS A 149 7.67 -21.76 7.60
C LYS A 149 8.49 -22.98 7.90
N ILE A 150 8.23 -23.59 9.03
CA ILE A 150 8.83 -24.88 9.38
C ILE A 150 7.98 -25.99 8.77
N ASP A 151 8.58 -26.78 7.93
CA ASP A 151 7.93 -27.91 7.28
C ASP A 151 7.72 -29.06 8.31
N LYS A 152 6.94 -30.10 7.91
CA LYS A 152 6.67 -31.27 8.74
C LYS A 152 7.93 -32.06 9.13
N ASN A 153 9.04 -31.89 8.41
CA ASN A 153 10.32 -32.50 8.65
C ASN A 153 11.24 -31.64 9.55
N GLY A 154 10.76 -30.49 10.02
CA GLY A 154 11.53 -29.57 10.85
C GLY A 154 12.49 -28.68 10.05
N ARG A 155 12.34 -28.61 8.72
CA ARG A 155 13.16 -27.77 7.86
C ARG A 155 12.55 -26.35 7.79
N GLU A 156 13.39 -25.37 7.93
CA GLU A 156 13.06 -23.96 7.74
C GLU A 156 12.99 -23.66 6.22
N ASN A 157 11.82 -23.28 5.77
CA ASN A 157 11.59 -22.78 4.41
C ASN A 157 11.16 -21.31 4.48
N TYR A 158 11.64 -20.54 3.54
CA TYR A 158 11.28 -19.13 3.45
C TYR A 158 10.31 -18.88 2.30
N ASP A 159 9.39 -17.97 2.51
CA ASP A 159 8.56 -17.42 1.46
C ASP A 159 8.57 -15.88 1.53
N ALA A 160 8.44 -15.26 0.39
CA ALA A 160 8.29 -13.81 0.31
C ALA A 160 7.08 -13.47 -0.55
N THR A 161 6.42 -12.36 -0.21
CA THR A 161 5.26 -11.87 -0.95
C THR A 161 5.31 -10.36 -1.10
N ILE A 162 5.23 -9.88 -2.33
CA ILE A 162 5.05 -8.47 -2.62
C ILE A 162 3.55 -8.23 -2.81
N ILE A 163 2.99 -7.43 -1.92
CA ILE A 163 1.56 -7.10 -1.88
C ILE A 163 1.37 -5.65 -2.27
N PRO A 164 0.80 -5.34 -3.44
CA PRO A 164 0.41 -3.98 -3.80
C PRO A 164 -0.91 -3.59 -3.12
N ASN A 165 -1.23 -2.30 -3.12
CA ASN A 165 -2.56 -1.83 -2.78
C ASN A 165 -3.59 -2.23 -3.87
N ARG A 166 -3.14 -2.22 -5.13
CA ARG A 166 -3.89 -2.66 -6.30
C ARG A 166 -2.94 -3.26 -7.32
N GLY A 167 -3.23 -4.46 -7.82
CA GLY A 167 -2.42 -5.11 -8.86
C GLY A 167 -2.13 -6.58 -8.57
N ALA A 168 -1.23 -7.15 -9.34
CA ALA A 168 -0.81 -8.54 -9.23
C ALA A 168 0.15 -8.76 -8.05
N TRP A 169 -0.03 -9.87 -7.35
CA TRP A 169 0.90 -10.30 -6.31
C TRP A 169 2.11 -10.98 -6.94
N LEU A 170 3.26 -10.82 -6.33
CA LEU A 170 4.48 -11.53 -6.66
C LEU A 170 4.92 -12.32 -5.42
N GLU A 171 5.05 -13.64 -5.56
CA GLU A 171 5.37 -14.53 -4.44
C GLU A 171 6.62 -15.34 -4.76
N TYR A 172 7.56 -15.44 -3.80
CA TYR A 172 8.74 -16.30 -3.88
C TYR A 172 8.59 -17.44 -2.89
N GLU A 173 9.00 -18.63 -3.30
CA GLU A 173 8.99 -19.80 -2.41
C GLU A 173 10.20 -20.71 -2.68
N THR A 174 10.76 -21.33 -1.64
CA THR A 174 11.72 -22.42 -1.77
C THR A 174 11.00 -23.77 -1.76
N ASP A 175 11.55 -24.74 -2.49
CA ASP A 175 11.07 -26.12 -2.43
C ASP A 175 12.03 -27.03 -1.64
N ALA A 176 11.64 -28.32 -1.50
CA ALA A 176 12.44 -29.32 -0.80
C ALA A 176 13.79 -29.65 -1.47
N LYS A 177 14.05 -29.15 -2.67
CA LYS A 177 15.29 -29.35 -3.45
C LYS A 177 16.14 -28.09 -3.50
N ASP A 178 15.87 -27.12 -2.65
CA ASP A 178 16.58 -25.83 -2.61
C ASP A 178 16.49 -25.02 -3.90
N VAL A 179 15.41 -25.22 -4.65
CA VAL A 179 15.09 -24.43 -5.85
C VAL A 179 14.15 -23.28 -5.44
N VAL A 180 14.47 -22.07 -5.92
CA VAL A 180 13.66 -20.89 -5.68
C VAL A 180 12.69 -20.69 -6.84
N TYR A 181 11.42 -20.55 -6.52
CA TYR A 181 10.34 -20.33 -7.49
C TYR A 181 9.68 -18.99 -7.28
N VAL A 182 9.14 -18.47 -8.38
CA VAL A 182 8.26 -17.30 -8.39
C VAL A 182 6.86 -17.66 -8.88
N ARG A 183 5.85 -17.06 -8.27
CA ARG A 183 4.46 -17.07 -8.73
C ARG A 183 4.02 -15.65 -9.04
N ILE A 184 3.41 -15.47 -10.19
CA ILE A 184 2.82 -14.20 -10.62
C ILE A 184 1.31 -14.35 -10.56
N ASP A 185 0.64 -13.54 -9.74
CA ASP A 185 -0.83 -13.48 -9.64
C ASP A 185 -1.51 -14.86 -9.47
N ARG A 186 -1.00 -15.69 -8.54
CA ARG A 186 -1.51 -17.04 -8.20
C ARG A 186 -1.43 -18.08 -9.33
N THR A 187 -0.62 -17.85 -10.35
CA THR A 187 -0.38 -18.83 -11.42
C THR A 187 0.51 -19.98 -10.96
N ARG A 188 0.81 -20.91 -11.86
CA ARG A 188 1.77 -21.98 -11.58
C ARG A 188 3.16 -21.40 -11.41
N LYS A 189 3.94 -21.96 -10.48
CA LYS A 189 5.30 -21.51 -10.18
C LYS A 189 6.25 -21.70 -11.35
N LEU A 190 7.18 -20.77 -11.47
CA LEU A 190 8.29 -20.73 -12.41
C LEU A 190 9.60 -20.62 -11.63
N PRO A 191 10.76 -21.11 -12.14
CA PRO A 191 12.04 -20.75 -11.56
C PRO A 191 12.21 -19.24 -11.46
N LEU A 192 12.80 -18.74 -10.37
CA LEU A 192 12.94 -17.30 -10.13
C LEU A 192 13.79 -16.62 -11.22
N THR A 193 14.78 -17.33 -11.76
CA THR A 193 15.68 -16.87 -12.80
C THR A 193 14.96 -16.53 -14.11
N VAL A 194 13.84 -17.18 -14.42
CA VAL A 194 12.99 -16.83 -15.58
C VAL A 194 12.49 -15.38 -15.47
N LEU A 195 12.09 -14.94 -14.27
CA LEU A 195 11.66 -13.55 -14.07
C LEU A 195 12.84 -12.57 -14.21
N LEU A 196 14.04 -12.91 -13.69
CA LEU A 196 15.24 -12.07 -13.87
C LEU A 196 15.63 -11.92 -15.35
N ARG A 197 15.56 -13.01 -16.13
CA ARG A 197 15.82 -12.95 -17.58
C ARG A 197 14.76 -12.08 -18.28
N ALA A 198 13.51 -12.19 -17.90
CA ALA A 198 12.46 -11.34 -18.46
C ALA A 198 12.65 -9.85 -18.12
N LEU A 199 13.29 -9.54 -17.00
CA LEU A 199 13.68 -8.16 -16.64
C LEU A 199 14.92 -7.66 -17.39
N GLY A 200 15.64 -8.54 -18.14
CA GLY A 200 16.75 -8.17 -18.99
C GLY A 200 18.12 -8.77 -18.62
N PHE A 201 18.25 -9.48 -17.50
CA PHE A 201 19.47 -10.20 -17.12
C PHE A 201 19.52 -11.54 -17.87
N SER A 202 20.03 -11.53 -19.10
CA SER A 202 19.87 -12.63 -20.05
C SER A 202 20.68 -13.88 -19.70
N THR A 203 21.93 -13.72 -19.25
CA THR A 203 22.86 -14.82 -19.09
C THR A 203 22.96 -15.32 -17.65
N ASP A 204 23.32 -16.60 -17.47
CA ASP A 204 23.58 -17.19 -16.16
C ASP A 204 24.66 -16.42 -15.40
N GLN A 205 25.69 -15.96 -16.11
CA GLN A 205 26.80 -15.22 -15.50
C GLN A 205 26.36 -13.88 -14.95
N GLU A 206 25.56 -13.12 -15.72
CA GLU A 206 24.97 -11.84 -15.23
C GLU A 206 24.13 -12.03 -13.98
N ILE A 207 23.33 -13.11 -13.91
CA ILE A 207 22.51 -13.42 -12.75
C ILE A 207 23.36 -13.78 -11.54
N VAL A 208 24.43 -14.56 -11.73
CA VAL A 208 25.37 -14.93 -10.65
C VAL A 208 26.18 -13.72 -10.18
N ASP A 209 26.64 -12.87 -11.10
CA ASP A 209 27.36 -11.64 -10.76
C ASP A 209 26.48 -10.66 -9.97
N LEU A 210 25.19 -10.59 -10.33
CA LEU A 210 24.20 -9.73 -9.66
C LEU A 210 23.85 -10.22 -8.24
N LEU A 211 23.45 -11.50 -8.08
CA LEU A 211 22.91 -12.00 -6.81
C LEU A 211 23.97 -12.65 -5.91
N GLY A 212 25.15 -12.92 -6.44
CA GLY A 212 26.17 -13.72 -5.76
C GLY A 212 25.97 -15.23 -5.97
N ASP A 213 27.06 -15.98 -5.88
CA ASP A 213 27.05 -17.43 -6.07
C ASP A 213 26.53 -18.13 -4.80
N SER A 214 25.43 -18.87 -4.93
CA SER A 214 24.83 -19.68 -3.86
C SER A 214 24.31 -21.01 -4.40
N GLU A 215 24.24 -22.02 -3.52
CA GLU A 215 23.70 -23.33 -3.89
C GLU A 215 22.23 -23.22 -4.37
N TYR A 216 21.43 -22.41 -3.70
CA TYR A 216 20.04 -22.14 -4.09
C TYR A 216 19.93 -21.57 -5.51
N LEU A 217 20.82 -20.63 -5.85
CA LEU A 217 20.84 -20.01 -7.19
C LEU A 217 21.26 -21.02 -8.26
N ARG A 218 22.30 -21.82 -8.01
CA ARG A 218 22.75 -22.88 -8.94
C ARG A 218 21.65 -23.89 -9.21
N ASN A 219 21.00 -24.40 -8.15
CA ASN A 219 19.88 -25.35 -8.27
C ASN A 219 18.70 -24.74 -9.03
N THR A 220 18.48 -23.42 -8.89
CA THR A 220 17.41 -22.71 -9.61
C THR A 220 17.75 -22.55 -11.09
N LEU A 221 19.01 -22.21 -11.44
CA LEU A 221 19.50 -22.14 -12.81
C LEU A 221 19.45 -23.50 -13.53
N GLU A 222 19.77 -24.60 -12.84
CA GLU A 222 19.63 -25.96 -13.42
C GLU A 222 18.16 -26.32 -13.75
N LYS A 223 17.19 -25.71 -13.07
CA LYS A 223 15.76 -25.90 -13.31
C LYS A 223 15.19 -24.95 -14.36
N ASP A 224 15.88 -23.89 -14.65
CA ASP A 224 15.51 -22.92 -15.67
C ASP A 224 15.76 -23.51 -17.06
N GLY A 225 14.70 -23.63 -17.84
CA GLY A 225 14.78 -24.13 -19.23
C GLY A 225 14.98 -23.00 -20.24
N THR A 226 15.12 -21.75 -19.79
CA THR A 226 15.28 -20.60 -20.67
C THR A 226 16.74 -20.16 -20.76
N GLU A 227 17.17 -19.71 -21.93
CA GLU A 227 18.56 -19.30 -22.18
C GLU A 227 18.71 -17.78 -22.38
N ASN A 228 17.61 -17.09 -22.66
CA ASN A 228 17.62 -15.66 -22.95
C ASN A 228 16.31 -14.96 -22.55
N THR A 229 16.30 -13.64 -22.61
CA THR A 229 15.15 -12.77 -22.27
C THR A 229 13.90 -13.11 -23.07
N GLU A 230 14.00 -13.40 -24.37
CA GLU A 230 12.85 -13.69 -25.21
C GLU A 230 12.15 -14.99 -24.82
N GLN A 231 12.92 -16.06 -24.58
CA GLN A 231 12.37 -17.35 -24.13
C GLN A 231 11.69 -17.22 -22.76
N ALA A 232 12.31 -16.46 -21.85
CA ALA A 232 11.75 -16.21 -20.52
C ALA A 232 10.42 -15.46 -20.59
N LEU A 233 10.33 -14.44 -21.43
CA LEU A 233 9.08 -13.71 -21.68
C LEU A 233 7.96 -14.62 -22.23
N LEU A 234 8.30 -15.49 -23.20
CA LEU A 234 7.36 -16.44 -23.77
C LEU A 234 6.86 -17.45 -22.73
N GLU A 235 7.75 -17.99 -21.90
CA GLU A 235 7.40 -18.92 -20.82
C GLU A 235 6.46 -18.27 -19.80
N ILE A 236 6.76 -17.03 -19.37
CA ILE A 236 5.86 -16.28 -18.48
C ILE A 236 4.49 -16.06 -19.12
N TYR A 237 4.46 -15.71 -20.41
CA TYR A 237 3.22 -15.50 -21.13
C TYR A 237 2.35 -16.76 -21.18
N GLU A 238 2.94 -17.92 -21.51
CA GLU A 238 2.24 -19.21 -21.52
C GLU A 238 1.64 -19.58 -20.16
N ARG A 239 2.35 -19.20 -19.05
CA ARG A 239 1.85 -19.41 -17.69
C ARG A 239 0.69 -18.50 -17.34
N LEU A 240 0.76 -17.23 -17.76
CA LEU A 240 -0.28 -16.24 -17.48
C LEU A 240 -1.52 -16.42 -18.37
N ARG A 241 -1.34 -16.88 -19.63
CA ARG A 241 -2.40 -17.06 -20.62
C ARG A 241 -2.28 -18.41 -21.35
N PRO A 242 -2.62 -19.52 -20.69
CA PRO A 242 -2.55 -20.83 -21.30
C PRO A 242 -3.47 -20.92 -22.53
N GLY A 243 -2.92 -21.42 -23.64
CA GLY A 243 -3.68 -21.64 -24.87
C GLY A 243 -3.71 -20.48 -25.87
N GLU A 244 -3.15 -19.33 -25.54
CA GLU A 244 -2.92 -18.25 -26.52
C GLU A 244 -1.53 -18.40 -27.15
N PRO A 245 -1.37 -18.14 -28.47
CA PRO A 245 -0.06 -18.20 -29.11
C PRO A 245 0.86 -17.11 -28.55
N PRO A 246 2.02 -17.47 -27.99
CA PRO A 246 2.93 -16.51 -27.38
C PRO A 246 3.70 -15.72 -28.43
N THR A 247 3.75 -14.40 -28.28
CA THR A 247 4.64 -13.51 -29.04
C THR A 247 5.42 -12.63 -28.05
N VAL A 248 6.63 -12.26 -28.38
CA VAL A 248 7.49 -11.46 -27.50
C VAL A 248 6.83 -10.11 -27.17
N GLU A 249 6.24 -9.45 -28.15
CA GLU A 249 5.56 -8.16 -27.96
C GLU A 249 4.35 -8.26 -27.03
N ASN A 250 3.53 -9.29 -27.19
CA ASN A 250 2.39 -9.52 -26.32
C ASN A 250 2.84 -9.88 -24.90
N ALA A 251 3.93 -10.63 -24.76
CA ALA A 251 4.49 -10.99 -23.48
C ALA A 251 5.02 -9.76 -22.73
N LYS A 252 5.79 -8.90 -23.39
CA LYS A 252 6.25 -7.62 -22.85
C LYS A 252 5.08 -6.74 -22.42
N SER A 253 4.11 -6.52 -23.30
CA SER A 253 2.92 -5.71 -23.03
C SER A 253 2.11 -6.25 -21.84
N LEU A 254 1.96 -7.58 -21.74
CA LEU A 254 1.24 -8.21 -20.63
C LEU A 254 1.96 -8.00 -19.32
N LEU A 255 3.28 -8.26 -19.27
CA LEU A 255 4.08 -8.13 -18.05
C LEU A 255 4.19 -6.67 -17.62
N TYR A 256 4.40 -5.74 -18.56
CA TYR A 256 4.37 -4.30 -18.32
C TYR A 256 3.04 -3.88 -17.68
N SER A 257 1.92 -4.28 -18.26
CA SER A 257 0.60 -3.93 -17.75
C SER A 257 0.29 -4.52 -16.38
N ARG A 258 0.98 -5.60 -15.95
CA ARG A 258 0.78 -6.25 -14.66
C ARG A 258 1.52 -5.55 -13.52
N PHE A 259 2.72 -5.01 -13.78
CA PHE A 259 3.60 -4.50 -12.73
C PHE A 259 3.99 -3.04 -12.88
N PHE A 260 4.07 -2.53 -14.13
CA PHE A 260 4.66 -1.22 -14.41
C PHE A 260 3.68 -0.18 -14.95
N ASP A 261 2.42 -0.56 -15.19
CA ASP A 261 1.36 0.37 -15.59
C ASP A 261 0.69 1.02 -14.36
N PRO A 262 0.85 2.34 -14.14
CA PRO A 262 0.25 3.04 -12.99
C PRO A 262 -1.28 2.95 -12.90
N LYS A 263 -1.94 2.72 -14.04
CA LYS A 263 -3.40 2.53 -14.08
C LYS A 263 -3.85 1.18 -13.52
N ARG A 264 -2.95 0.19 -13.50
CA ARG A 264 -3.26 -1.20 -13.10
C ARG A 264 -2.55 -1.65 -11.84
N TYR A 265 -1.34 -1.17 -11.60
CA TYR A 265 -0.53 -1.51 -10.44
C TYR A 265 -0.26 -0.27 -9.59
N ASP A 266 -0.48 -0.37 -8.29
CA ASP A 266 -0.33 0.75 -7.37
C ASP A 266 0.08 0.23 -5.99
N LEU A 267 1.25 0.64 -5.52
CA LEU A 267 1.70 0.40 -4.14
C LEU A 267 1.05 1.35 -3.14
N ALA A 268 0.48 2.45 -3.60
CA ALA A 268 0.14 3.63 -2.82
C ALA A 268 1.37 4.23 -2.09
N SER A 269 1.23 5.41 -1.50
CA SER A 269 2.31 6.05 -0.73
C SER A 269 2.82 5.17 0.42
N VAL A 270 1.90 4.49 1.10
CA VAL A 270 2.23 3.57 2.19
C VAL A 270 3.06 2.39 1.73
N GLY A 271 2.72 1.77 0.60
CA GLY A 271 3.46 0.63 0.06
C GLY A 271 4.86 1.05 -0.41
N ARG A 272 4.98 2.20 -1.07
CA ARG A 272 6.28 2.77 -1.48
C ARG A 272 7.15 3.09 -0.27
N TYR A 273 6.62 3.77 0.73
CA TYR A 273 7.33 4.03 1.99
C TYR A 273 7.84 2.75 2.66
N LYS A 274 6.98 1.73 2.77
CA LYS A 274 7.33 0.45 3.39
C LYS A 274 8.37 -0.33 2.57
N ALA A 275 8.23 -0.36 1.24
CA ALA A 275 9.18 -1.01 0.35
C ALA A 275 10.55 -0.32 0.41
N ASN A 276 10.61 0.99 0.31
CA ASN A 276 11.85 1.76 0.45
C ASN A 276 12.50 1.51 1.80
N LYS A 277 11.75 1.62 2.91
CA LYS A 277 12.27 1.35 4.26
C LYS A 277 12.84 -0.06 4.39
N LYS A 278 12.29 -1.06 3.70
CA LYS A 278 12.75 -2.44 3.80
C LYS A 278 13.90 -2.77 2.86
N LEU A 279 13.85 -2.29 1.64
CA LEU A 279 14.78 -2.65 0.58
C LEU A 279 16.00 -1.71 0.48
N HIS A 280 15.98 -0.57 1.14
CA HIS A 280 17.11 0.36 1.13
C HIS A 280 18.34 -0.23 1.85
N LEU A 281 19.53 0.00 1.30
CA LEU A 281 20.80 -0.53 1.81
C LEU A 281 21.06 -0.25 3.28
N LYS A 282 20.70 0.94 3.79
CA LYS A 282 20.85 1.28 5.20
C LYS A 282 20.28 0.22 6.14
N HIS A 283 19.05 -0.26 5.85
CA HIS A 283 18.38 -1.23 6.70
C HIS A 283 18.89 -2.66 6.47
N ARG A 284 19.46 -2.91 5.29
CA ARG A 284 20.02 -4.20 4.89
C ARG A 284 21.42 -4.43 5.43
N LEU A 285 22.22 -3.37 5.56
CA LEU A 285 23.62 -3.42 5.99
C LEU A 285 23.79 -3.35 7.52
N PHE A 286 22.73 -3.16 8.28
CA PHE A 286 22.81 -3.09 9.73
C PHE A 286 23.40 -4.38 10.34
N ASN A 287 24.44 -4.25 11.14
CA ASN A 287 25.21 -5.35 11.75
C ASN A 287 25.92 -6.30 10.76
N GLN A 288 26.07 -5.90 9.49
CA GLN A 288 26.80 -6.68 8.52
C GLN A 288 28.28 -6.28 8.48
N LYS A 289 29.16 -7.27 8.24
CA LYS A 289 30.58 -7.05 8.01
C LYS A 289 30.83 -6.92 6.50
N LEU A 290 31.40 -5.80 6.09
CA LEU A 290 31.66 -5.49 4.69
C LEU A 290 32.76 -6.40 4.11
N ALA A 291 32.54 -6.93 2.92
CA ALA A 291 33.52 -7.66 2.11
C ALA A 291 34.11 -6.78 0.99
N GLU A 292 33.58 -5.59 0.80
CA GLU A 292 34.10 -4.57 -0.10
C GLU A 292 33.90 -3.17 0.49
N PRO A 293 34.70 -2.17 0.10
CA PRO A 293 34.57 -0.82 0.60
C PRO A 293 33.29 -0.14 0.08
N ILE A 294 32.71 0.75 0.86
CA ILE A 294 31.66 1.67 0.40
C ILE A 294 32.34 2.87 -0.26
N VAL A 295 32.06 3.06 -1.54
CA VAL A 295 32.63 4.10 -2.38
C VAL A 295 31.54 5.07 -2.80
N ASN A 296 31.80 6.36 -2.69
CA ASN A 296 30.94 7.37 -3.28
C ASN A 296 31.11 7.34 -4.79
N SER A 297 30.08 6.99 -5.54
CA SER A 297 30.13 6.84 -7.00
C SER A 297 30.42 8.15 -7.76
N GLU A 298 30.13 9.31 -7.16
CA GLU A 298 30.39 10.61 -7.76
C GLU A 298 31.83 11.08 -7.57
N THR A 299 32.39 10.88 -6.37
CA THR A 299 33.74 11.37 -6.02
C THR A 299 34.82 10.31 -6.14
N GLY A 300 34.45 9.02 -6.13
CA GLY A 300 35.41 7.90 -6.09
C GLY A 300 36.09 7.73 -4.74
N GLU A 301 35.63 8.45 -3.69
CA GLU A 301 36.21 8.39 -2.35
C GLU A 301 35.71 7.17 -1.59
N ILE A 302 36.58 6.46 -0.90
CA ILE A 302 36.23 5.38 0.02
C ILE A 302 35.71 6.00 1.30
N VAL A 303 34.45 5.74 1.59
CA VAL A 303 33.77 6.26 2.81
C VAL A 303 33.90 5.29 3.97
N VAL A 304 33.86 3.98 3.69
CA VAL A 304 34.04 2.92 4.69
C VAL A 304 34.91 1.83 4.11
N ASP A 305 35.92 1.39 4.87
CA ASP A 305 36.83 0.35 4.47
C ASP A 305 36.22 -1.06 4.58
N GLU A 306 36.73 -1.99 3.76
CA GLU A 306 36.48 -3.43 3.85
C GLU A 306 36.72 -3.96 5.29
N GLY A 307 36.00 -5.00 5.68
CA GLY A 307 36.12 -5.64 6.99
C GLY A 307 35.44 -4.89 8.15
N THR A 308 34.87 -3.71 7.90
CA THR A 308 34.16 -2.91 8.89
C THR A 308 32.77 -3.49 9.17
N VAL A 309 32.38 -3.56 10.46
CA VAL A 309 31.01 -3.87 10.84
C VAL A 309 30.22 -2.57 10.96
N LEU A 310 29.07 -2.52 10.30
CA LEU A 310 28.21 -1.34 10.25
C LEU A 310 27.22 -1.35 11.42
N ASP A 311 27.52 -0.58 12.45
CA ASP A 311 26.57 -0.28 13.54
C ASP A 311 25.64 0.88 13.13
N ARG A 312 24.63 1.15 13.97
CA ARG A 312 23.63 2.19 13.70
C ARG A 312 24.24 3.58 13.55
N ARG A 313 25.29 3.90 14.36
CA ARG A 313 25.94 5.20 14.32
C ARG A 313 26.67 5.41 12.98
N LYS A 314 27.45 4.41 12.55
CA LYS A 314 28.16 4.48 11.27
C LYS A 314 27.20 4.57 10.09
N LEU A 315 26.09 3.82 10.12
CA LEU A 315 25.06 3.91 9.09
C LEU A 315 24.40 5.30 9.03
N ASP A 316 24.18 5.93 10.17
CA ASP A 316 23.62 7.30 10.21
C ASP A 316 24.66 8.34 9.71
N GLU A 317 25.96 8.13 9.95
CA GLU A 317 27.03 9.01 9.48
C GLU A 317 27.22 8.95 7.94
N ILE A 318 26.97 7.81 7.32
CA ILE A 318 27.13 7.61 5.86
C ILE A 318 25.80 7.66 5.08
N MET A 319 24.73 8.10 5.78
CA MET A 319 23.37 8.09 5.22
C MET A 319 23.28 8.82 3.88
N ASP A 320 23.84 10.03 3.79
CA ASP A 320 23.82 10.85 2.58
C ASP A 320 24.48 10.16 1.39
N VAL A 321 25.56 9.39 1.65
CA VAL A 321 26.25 8.64 0.60
C VAL A 321 25.45 7.41 0.18
N LEU A 322 24.78 6.73 1.12
CA LEU A 322 23.92 5.59 0.80
C LEU A 322 22.65 6.02 0.03
N GLU A 323 22.17 7.24 0.26
CA GLU A 323 21.03 7.81 -0.47
C GLU A 323 21.40 8.37 -1.85
N THR A 324 22.65 8.79 -2.04
CA THR A 324 23.15 9.45 -3.25
C THR A 324 24.09 8.59 -4.11
N ASN A 325 23.86 7.29 -4.28
CA ASN A 325 24.58 6.42 -5.22
C ASN A 325 25.86 5.75 -4.68
N ALA A 326 25.90 5.29 -3.44
CA ALA A 326 26.99 4.41 -3.00
C ALA A 326 26.98 3.10 -3.81
N ASN A 327 28.10 2.75 -4.41
CA ASN A 327 28.30 1.50 -5.17
C ASN A 327 27.16 1.24 -6.18
N SER A 328 26.77 2.28 -6.92
CA SER A 328 25.68 2.21 -7.90
C SER A 328 26.21 1.81 -9.27
N GLU A 329 25.54 0.88 -9.92
CA GLU A 329 25.78 0.45 -11.30
C GLU A 329 24.50 0.62 -12.12
N VAL A 330 24.65 1.12 -13.34
CA VAL A 330 23.54 1.29 -14.30
C VAL A 330 23.57 0.12 -15.28
N PHE A 331 22.48 -0.63 -15.32
CA PHE A 331 22.28 -1.75 -16.22
C PHE A 331 21.40 -1.32 -17.40
N GLU A 332 21.92 -1.45 -18.61
CA GLU A 332 21.13 -1.33 -19.83
C GLU A 332 20.45 -2.67 -20.12
N LEU A 333 19.16 -2.75 -19.88
CA LEU A 333 18.37 -3.99 -19.99
C LEU A 333 17.76 -4.11 -21.39
N GLU A 334 18.58 -4.41 -22.41
CA GLU A 334 18.14 -4.56 -23.78
C GLU A 334 17.11 -5.70 -23.96
N GLY A 335 16.05 -5.43 -24.69
CA GLY A 335 15.01 -6.42 -24.98
C GLY A 335 14.11 -6.78 -23.82
N SER A 336 14.23 -6.11 -22.67
CA SER A 336 13.43 -6.34 -21.46
C SER A 336 11.99 -5.83 -21.57
N VAL A 337 11.22 -5.99 -20.50
CA VAL A 337 9.87 -5.43 -20.35
C VAL A 337 9.87 -3.90 -20.30
N ILE A 338 10.96 -3.31 -19.81
CA ILE A 338 11.16 -1.86 -19.69
C ILE A 338 12.45 -1.51 -20.43
N ASP A 339 12.33 -0.72 -21.50
CA ASP A 339 13.48 -0.27 -22.30
C ASP A 339 14.17 0.96 -21.66
N GLU A 340 14.24 1.02 -20.33
CA GLU A 340 14.90 2.08 -19.58
C GLU A 340 16.05 1.50 -18.76
N PRO A 341 17.18 2.22 -18.61
CA PRO A 341 18.29 1.78 -17.78
C PRO A 341 17.84 1.69 -16.31
N VAL A 342 18.30 0.66 -15.63
CA VAL A 342 17.98 0.41 -14.22
C VAL A 342 19.22 0.61 -13.38
N GLU A 343 19.13 1.51 -12.42
CA GLU A 343 20.17 1.74 -11.42
C GLU A 343 20.00 0.77 -10.26
N ILE A 344 21.08 0.05 -9.93
CA ILE A 344 21.11 -0.93 -8.84
C ILE A 344 22.28 -0.60 -7.92
N GLN A 345 22.01 -0.51 -6.64
CA GLN A 345 23.03 -0.36 -5.60
C GLN A 345 23.34 -1.74 -5.00
N SER A 346 24.60 -2.16 -5.02
CA SER A 346 25.00 -3.45 -4.48
C SER A 346 26.25 -3.35 -3.63
N ILE A 347 26.31 -4.15 -2.54
CA ILE A 347 27.47 -4.22 -1.65
C ILE A 347 27.68 -5.67 -1.22
N LYS A 348 28.93 -6.17 -1.31
CA LYS A 348 29.27 -7.50 -0.83
C LYS A 348 29.51 -7.49 0.67
N VAL A 349 28.93 -8.46 1.36
CA VAL A 349 29.10 -8.67 2.79
C VAL A 349 29.52 -10.11 3.07
N TYR A 350 30.21 -10.34 4.19
CA TYR A 350 30.52 -11.69 4.65
C TYR A 350 29.28 -12.37 5.21
N VAL A 351 29.11 -13.66 4.89
CA VAL A 351 28.02 -14.48 5.46
C VAL A 351 28.29 -14.68 6.96
N PRO A 352 27.32 -14.42 7.85
CA PRO A 352 27.50 -14.62 9.27
C PRO A 352 27.82 -16.08 9.64
N ASN A 353 28.75 -16.26 10.59
CA ASN A 353 29.13 -17.57 11.13
C ASN A 353 29.69 -18.57 10.09
N ASP A 354 30.13 -18.11 8.94
CA ASP A 354 30.75 -18.94 7.92
C ASP A 354 32.26 -19.01 8.13
N GLU A 355 32.79 -20.22 8.38
CA GLU A 355 34.23 -20.45 8.60
C GLU A 355 35.05 -20.34 7.30
N GLU A 356 34.42 -20.50 6.14
CA GLU A 356 35.05 -20.42 4.83
C GLU A 356 35.17 -18.97 4.32
N GLY A 357 34.56 -18.01 5.00
CA GLY A 357 34.58 -16.59 4.61
C GLY A 357 33.81 -16.28 3.33
N ARG A 358 32.76 -17.05 3.05
CA ARG A 358 31.90 -16.79 1.88
C ARG A 358 31.28 -15.40 1.95
N THR A 359 31.08 -14.82 0.78
CA THR A 359 30.45 -13.51 0.63
C THR A 359 29.13 -13.63 -0.11
N THR A 360 28.22 -12.70 0.15
CA THR A 360 26.96 -12.58 -0.59
C THR A 360 26.72 -11.13 -0.95
N THR A 361 25.97 -10.89 -2.02
CA THR A 361 25.63 -9.54 -2.48
C THR A 361 24.34 -9.06 -1.83
N VAL A 362 24.39 -7.89 -1.23
CA VAL A 362 23.22 -7.16 -0.70
C VAL A 362 22.87 -6.06 -1.69
N ILE A 363 21.66 -6.11 -2.24
CA ILE A 363 21.19 -5.15 -3.23
C ILE A 363 20.13 -4.26 -2.61
N GLY A 364 20.27 -2.94 -2.81
CA GLY A 364 19.26 -1.94 -2.48
C GLY A 364 18.42 -1.53 -3.68
N ASN A 365 17.28 -0.89 -3.43
CA ASN A 365 16.32 -0.50 -4.46
C ASN A 365 16.54 0.93 -5.02
N ALA A 366 17.69 1.55 -4.78
CA ALA A 366 18.03 2.91 -5.25
C ALA A 366 17.00 4.00 -4.87
N LEU A 367 16.24 3.81 -3.80
CA LEU A 367 15.24 4.74 -3.24
C LEU A 367 14.35 5.43 -4.29
N PRO A 368 13.46 4.74 -4.98
CA PRO A 368 12.52 5.39 -5.88
C PRO A 368 11.72 6.47 -5.15
N ASP A 369 11.44 7.58 -5.86
CA ASP A 369 10.66 8.70 -5.32
C ASP A 369 9.31 8.22 -4.74
N SER A 370 8.85 8.91 -3.71
CA SER A 370 7.55 8.66 -3.07
C SER A 370 6.36 8.76 -4.02
N GLU A 371 6.50 9.50 -5.12
CA GLU A 371 5.48 9.65 -6.16
C GLU A 371 5.39 8.44 -7.12
N VAL A 372 6.42 7.58 -7.14
CA VAL A 372 6.43 6.38 -7.98
C VAL A 372 5.45 5.34 -7.42
N LYS A 373 4.30 5.21 -8.05
CA LYS A 373 3.21 4.31 -7.62
C LYS A 373 3.44 2.85 -7.97
N CYS A 374 4.17 2.56 -9.05
CA CYS A 374 4.47 1.20 -9.49
C CYS A 374 5.67 0.60 -8.78
N ILE A 375 5.75 -0.72 -8.77
CA ILE A 375 6.99 -1.40 -8.44
C ILE A 375 8.02 -1.13 -9.54
N THR A 376 9.30 -1.00 -9.18
CA THR A 376 10.40 -0.83 -10.13
C THR A 376 11.14 -2.15 -10.32
N PRO A 377 11.89 -2.34 -11.43
CA PRO A 377 12.78 -3.49 -11.58
C PRO A 377 13.80 -3.57 -10.45
N ALA A 378 14.33 -2.44 -9.98
CA ALA A 378 15.24 -2.38 -8.84
C ALA A 378 14.59 -2.90 -7.55
N ASP A 379 13.31 -2.60 -7.28
CA ASP A 379 12.57 -3.17 -6.15
C ASP A 379 12.48 -4.70 -6.25
N ILE A 380 12.18 -5.22 -7.44
CA ILE A 380 12.08 -6.67 -7.67
C ILE A 380 13.42 -7.34 -7.42
N VAL A 381 14.50 -6.83 -8.02
CA VAL A 381 15.87 -7.36 -7.83
C VAL A 381 16.31 -7.26 -6.38
N ALA A 382 16.07 -6.13 -5.71
CA ALA A 382 16.39 -5.95 -4.29
C ALA A 382 15.60 -6.91 -3.39
N SER A 383 14.33 -7.17 -3.70
CA SER A 383 13.51 -8.14 -2.96
C SER A 383 14.00 -9.58 -3.15
N MET A 384 14.44 -9.93 -4.35
CA MET A 384 15.07 -11.23 -4.63
C MET A 384 16.38 -11.39 -3.88
N SER A 385 17.26 -10.37 -3.93
CA SER A 385 18.50 -10.36 -3.14
C SER A 385 18.23 -10.50 -1.64
N TYR A 386 17.20 -9.83 -1.12
CA TYR A 386 16.79 -9.99 0.29
C TYR A 386 16.41 -11.45 0.58
N PHE A 387 15.66 -12.06 -0.32
CA PHE A 387 15.25 -13.45 -0.19
C PHE A 387 16.43 -14.42 -0.13
N PHE A 388 17.40 -14.29 -1.06
CA PHE A 388 18.65 -15.08 -1.03
C PHE A 388 19.50 -14.80 0.21
N ASN A 389 19.52 -13.56 0.67
CA ASN A 389 20.24 -13.19 1.89
C ASN A 389 19.63 -13.83 3.14
N LEU A 390 18.29 -13.96 3.22
CA LEU A 390 17.63 -14.70 4.30
C LEU A 390 18.04 -16.17 4.31
N LEU A 391 18.15 -16.81 3.14
CA LEU A 391 18.64 -18.19 3.02
C LEU A 391 20.10 -18.34 3.50
N ASN A 392 20.89 -17.26 3.47
CA ASN A 392 22.25 -17.20 4.00
C ASN A 392 22.31 -16.66 5.46
N GLY A 393 21.17 -16.53 6.14
CA GLY A 393 21.11 -16.04 7.51
C GLY A 393 21.28 -14.52 7.68
N ILE A 394 21.13 -13.74 6.61
CA ILE A 394 21.21 -12.27 6.63
C ILE A 394 19.81 -11.69 6.48
N GLY A 395 19.38 -10.89 7.43
CA GLY A 395 18.05 -10.30 7.47
C GLY A 395 17.15 -10.95 8.51
N TYR A 396 15.88 -10.60 8.48
CA TYR A 396 14.85 -11.12 9.39
C TYR A 396 13.50 -11.18 8.71
N THR A 397 12.69 -12.07 9.20
CA THR A 397 11.31 -12.28 8.75
C THR A 397 10.36 -11.25 9.36
N ASP A 398 9.20 -11.09 8.74
CA ASP A 398 8.21 -10.13 9.17
C ASP A 398 7.18 -10.76 10.09
N ASP A 399 6.83 -10.03 11.14
CA ASP A 399 5.66 -10.31 11.95
C ASP A 399 4.43 -9.67 11.29
N ILE A 400 3.59 -10.51 10.68
CA ILE A 400 2.41 -10.06 9.94
C ILE A 400 1.29 -9.52 10.82
N ASP A 401 1.28 -9.85 12.12
CA ASP A 401 0.28 -9.41 13.08
C ASP A 401 0.67 -8.11 13.81
N HIS A 402 1.90 -7.68 13.66
CA HIS A 402 2.37 -6.40 14.18
C HIS A 402 1.60 -5.24 13.55
N LEU A 403 1.10 -4.27 14.34
CA LEU A 403 0.35 -3.12 13.84
C LEU A 403 1.16 -2.15 12.95
N GLY A 404 2.47 -2.32 12.85
CA GLY A 404 3.31 -1.71 11.82
C GLY A 404 3.19 -2.38 10.44
N ASN A 405 2.57 -3.56 10.35
CA ASN A 405 2.28 -4.31 9.13
C ASN A 405 0.78 -4.41 8.83
N ARG A 406 -0.06 -4.01 9.78
CA ARG A 406 -1.51 -3.90 9.61
C ARG A 406 -1.91 -2.44 9.72
N ARG A 407 -2.65 -1.95 8.73
CA ARG A 407 -3.10 -0.57 8.64
C ARG A 407 -4.62 -0.48 8.61
N LEU A 408 -5.13 0.70 8.87
CA LEU A 408 -6.56 0.99 8.78
C LEU A 408 -6.88 1.64 7.43
N ARG A 409 -7.94 1.12 6.81
CA ARG A 409 -8.69 1.82 5.76
C ARG A 409 -9.89 2.48 6.42
N SER A 410 -9.81 3.78 6.64
CA SER A 410 -10.92 4.56 7.18
C SER A 410 -11.93 4.91 6.10
N VAL A 411 -13.03 5.55 6.47
CA VAL A 411 -14.16 5.85 5.58
C VAL A 411 -13.75 6.54 4.28
N GLY A 412 -12.82 7.49 4.33
CA GLY A 412 -12.39 8.23 3.14
C GLY A 412 -11.74 7.33 2.08
N GLU A 413 -10.83 6.45 2.49
CA GLU A 413 -10.18 5.49 1.60
C GLU A 413 -11.17 4.44 1.08
N LEU A 414 -12.09 3.97 1.92
CA LEU A 414 -13.13 3.02 1.49
C LEU A 414 -14.06 3.64 0.44
N LEU A 415 -14.45 4.90 0.61
CA LEU A 415 -15.22 5.66 -0.37
C LEU A 415 -14.43 5.87 -1.65
N GLN A 416 -13.15 6.24 -1.55
CA GLN A 416 -12.26 6.41 -2.70
C GLN A 416 -12.18 5.14 -3.53
N ASN A 417 -11.96 3.99 -2.91
CA ASN A 417 -11.88 2.70 -3.61
C ASN A 417 -13.20 2.36 -4.33
N GLN A 418 -14.32 2.62 -3.68
CA GLN A 418 -15.62 2.34 -4.27
C GLN A 418 -15.97 3.29 -5.42
N PHE A 419 -15.63 4.57 -5.26
CA PHE A 419 -15.80 5.57 -6.31
C PHE A 419 -14.93 5.26 -7.52
N ARG A 420 -13.68 4.81 -7.31
CA ARG A 420 -12.76 4.37 -8.36
C ARG A 420 -13.33 3.23 -9.20
N ILE A 421 -14.01 2.26 -8.58
CA ILE A 421 -14.70 1.18 -9.31
C ILE A 421 -15.78 1.75 -10.24
N GLY A 422 -16.57 2.70 -9.74
CA GLY A 422 -17.59 3.38 -10.53
C GLY A 422 -16.99 4.18 -11.70
N LEU A 423 -15.91 4.91 -11.45
CA LEU A 423 -15.19 5.70 -12.46
C LEU A 423 -14.55 4.81 -13.54
N SER A 424 -13.93 3.68 -13.18
CA SER A 424 -13.33 2.76 -14.14
C SER A 424 -14.37 2.13 -15.08
N ARG A 425 -15.56 1.83 -14.55
CA ARG A 425 -16.69 1.37 -15.38
C ARG A 425 -17.18 2.48 -16.33
N MET A 426 -17.22 3.73 -15.83
CA MET A 426 -17.58 4.89 -16.64
C MET A 426 -16.54 5.17 -17.73
N GLU A 427 -15.25 5.10 -17.42
CA GLU A 427 -14.15 5.28 -18.36
C GLU A 427 -14.31 4.36 -19.59
N ARG A 428 -14.62 3.08 -19.36
CA ARG A 428 -14.85 2.12 -20.46
C ARG A 428 -15.97 2.57 -21.38
N VAL A 429 -17.07 3.05 -20.82
CA VAL A 429 -18.21 3.55 -21.61
C VAL A 429 -17.86 4.84 -22.34
N VAL A 430 -17.09 5.74 -21.72
CA VAL A 430 -16.61 6.98 -22.34
C VAL A 430 -15.74 6.66 -23.56
N ARG A 431 -14.78 5.77 -23.41
CA ARG A 431 -13.86 5.33 -24.48
C ARG A 431 -14.61 4.70 -25.65
N GLU A 432 -15.61 3.86 -25.37
CA GLU A 432 -16.48 3.26 -26.37
C GLU A 432 -17.30 4.34 -27.12
N ARG A 433 -17.87 5.30 -26.40
CA ARG A 433 -18.63 6.40 -27.01
C ARG A 433 -17.77 7.31 -27.88
N MET A 434 -16.55 7.64 -27.43
CA MET A 434 -15.59 8.42 -28.23
C MET A 434 -15.30 7.78 -29.59
N SER A 435 -15.29 6.44 -29.65
CA SER A 435 -15.02 5.70 -30.90
C SER A 435 -16.19 5.68 -31.88
N ILE A 436 -17.42 5.92 -31.41
CA ILE A 436 -18.64 5.79 -32.20
C ILE A 436 -19.20 7.15 -32.63
N GLN A 437 -19.02 8.19 -31.81
CA GLN A 437 -19.63 9.50 -32.04
C GLN A 437 -18.78 10.37 -32.98
N ASP A 438 -19.48 11.25 -33.70
CA ASP A 438 -18.87 12.20 -34.61
C ASP A 438 -18.12 13.31 -33.83
N THR A 439 -16.86 13.53 -34.20
CA THR A 439 -15.93 14.44 -33.51
C THR A 439 -16.42 15.89 -33.48
N ASP A 440 -17.16 16.34 -34.52
CA ASP A 440 -17.58 17.73 -34.63
C ASP A 440 -18.71 18.10 -33.65
N SER A 441 -19.59 17.17 -33.37
CA SER A 441 -20.81 17.40 -32.56
C SER A 441 -20.69 16.95 -31.10
N ILE A 442 -19.58 16.34 -30.71
CA ILE A 442 -19.41 15.69 -29.41
C ILE A 442 -19.29 16.73 -28.26
N THR A 443 -19.97 16.44 -27.15
CA THR A 443 -19.88 17.26 -25.93
C THR A 443 -19.49 16.39 -24.73
N PRO A 444 -18.81 16.93 -23.71
CA PRO A 444 -18.46 16.19 -22.48
C PRO A 444 -19.65 15.50 -21.80
N GLN A 445 -20.79 16.16 -21.78
CA GLN A 445 -22.01 15.64 -21.15
C GLN A 445 -22.58 14.40 -21.87
N GLN A 446 -22.44 14.33 -23.18
CA GLN A 446 -22.91 13.16 -23.98
C GLN A 446 -22.02 11.93 -23.79
N LEU A 447 -20.72 12.15 -23.56
CA LEU A 447 -19.75 11.11 -23.33
C LEU A 447 -19.92 10.45 -21.97
N ILE A 448 -20.17 11.23 -20.92
CA ILE A 448 -20.16 10.76 -19.55
C ILE A 448 -21.48 10.07 -19.20
N ASN A 449 -21.36 8.83 -18.72
CA ASN A 449 -22.48 8.08 -18.13
C ASN A 449 -22.28 7.97 -16.61
N ILE A 450 -23.09 8.68 -15.86
CA ILE A 450 -22.97 8.74 -14.38
C ILE A 450 -23.54 7.52 -13.66
N ARG A 451 -24.35 6.68 -14.34
CA ARG A 451 -25.05 5.55 -13.69
C ARG A 451 -24.11 4.56 -12.97
N PRO A 452 -22.96 4.15 -13.54
CA PRO A 452 -22.03 3.25 -12.86
C PRO A 452 -21.47 3.83 -11.56
N VAL A 453 -21.22 5.14 -11.52
CA VAL A 453 -20.70 5.84 -10.34
C VAL A 453 -21.76 5.89 -9.23
N ILE A 454 -22.97 6.31 -9.57
CA ILE A 454 -24.09 6.34 -8.61
C ILE A 454 -24.40 4.93 -8.09
N ALA A 455 -24.39 3.92 -8.95
CA ALA A 455 -24.64 2.54 -8.58
C ALA A 455 -23.60 2.03 -7.58
N SER A 456 -22.31 2.29 -7.81
CA SER A 456 -21.24 1.83 -6.91
C SER A 456 -21.31 2.48 -5.53
N ILE A 457 -21.65 3.77 -5.45
CA ILE A 457 -21.84 4.48 -4.18
C ILE A 457 -23.07 3.92 -3.42
N LYS A 458 -24.20 3.73 -4.11
CA LYS A 458 -25.40 3.15 -3.51
C LYS A 458 -25.16 1.72 -3.01
N GLU A 459 -24.42 0.91 -3.77
CA GLU A 459 -24.04 -0.45 -3.37
C GLU A 459 -23.20 -0.44 -2.09
N PHE A 460 -22.23 0.47 -1.99
CA PHE A 460 -21.38 0.59 -0.80
C PHE A 460 -22.20 0.94 0.44
N PHE A 461 -22.96 2.01 0.43
CA PHE A 461 -23.73 2.44 1.60
C PHE A 461 -24.86 1.48 1.96
N GLY A 462 -25.47 0.82 0.98
CA GLY A 462 -26.60 -0.09 1.18
C GLY A 462 -26.23 -1.54 1.50
N SER A 463 -25.16 -2.06 0.92
CA SER A 463 -24.86 -3.51 0.91
C SER A 463 -23.49 -3.87 1.47
N SER A 464 -22.58 -2.92 1.66
CA SER A 464 -21.26 -3.23 2.21
C SER A 464 -21.33 -3.72 3.65
N GLN A 465 -20.55 -4.74 3.98
CA GLN A 465 -20.40 -5.24 5.35
C GLN A 465 -19.85 -4.17 6.32
N LEU A 466 -19.13 -3.18 5.81
CA LEU A 466 -18.55 -2.09 6.60
C LEU A 466 -19.51 -0.92 6.81
N SER A 467 -20.60 -0.83 6.02
CA SER A 467 -21.69 0.13 6.21
C SER A 467 -22.74 -0.50 7.10
N GLN A 468 -22.80 -0.08 8.37
CA GLN A 468 -23.65 -0.69 9.38
C GLN A 468 -24.67 0.32 9.91
N PHE A 469 -25.85 -0.15 10.31
CA PHE A 469 -26.76 0.65 11.10
C PHE A 469 -26.07 1.05 12.40
N MET A 470 -26.18 2.32 12.77
CA MET A 470 -25.59 2.80 14.02
C MET A 470 -26.28 2.16 15.22
N ASP A 471 -25.49 1.67 16.15
CA ASP A 471 -25.99 1.21 17.44
C ASP A 471 -26.35 2.43 18.30
N GLN A 472 -27.63 2.61 18.59
CA GLN A 472 -28.20 3.78 19.28
C GLN A 472 -28.83 3.44 20.64
N ALA A 473 -28.45 2.33 21.27
CA ALA A 473 -28.95 1.94 22.57
C ALA A 473 -28.69 3.01 23.65
N ASN A 474 -27.50 3.63 23.59
CA ASN A 474 -27.07 4.76 24.42
C ASN A 474 -25.95 5.55 23.74
N PRO A 475 -25.63 6.78 24.21
CA PRO A 475 -24.55 7.58 23.59
C PRO A 475 -23.17 6.91 23.58
N LEU A 476 -22.86 6.06 24.55
CA LEU A 476 -21.59 5.32 24.57
C LEU A 476 -21.54 4.25 23.48
N ALA A 477 -22.65 3.56 23.22
CA ALA A 477 -22.74 2.59 22.11
C ALA A 477 -22.53 3.26 20.75
N GLU A 478 -23.08 4.46 20.55
CA GLU A 478 -22.84 5.25 19.34
C GLU A 478 -21.35 5.59 19.18
N LEU A 479 -20.70 6.06 20.25
CA LEU A 479 -19.30 6.42 20.24
C LEU A 479 -18.41 5.21 19.95
N THR A 480 -18.64 4.09 20.62
CA THR A 480 -17.85 2.86 20.43
C THR A 480 -18.02 2.30 19.02
N HIS A 481 -19.21 2.38 18.44
CA HIS A 481 -19.44 1.96 17.07
C HIS A 481 -18.64 2.78 16.05
N LYS A 482 -18.52 4.09 16.24
CA LYS A 482 -17.73 4.99 15.38
C LYS A 482 -16.22 4.72 15.47
N ARG A 483 -15.76 4.14 16.58
CA ARG A 483 -14.35 3.80 16.86
C ARG A 483 -14.04 2.32 16.65
N ARG A 484 -14.97 1.56 16.08
CA ARG A 484 -14.82 0.13 15.82
C ARG A 484 -13.85 -0.11 14.66
N LEU A 485 -13.04 -1.16 14.79
CA LEU A 485 -12.07 -1.61 13.81
C LEU A 485 -12.42 -3.05 13.42
N SER A 486 -12.66 -3.31 12.14
CA SER A 486 -13.01 -4.63 11.63
C SER A 486 -11.91 -5.19 10.74
N ALA A 487 -11.46 -6.41 10.99
CA ALA A 487 -10.56 -7.14 10.09
C ALA A 487 -11.30 -7.81 8.92
N LEU A 488 -12.65 -7.80 8.95
CA LEU A 488 -13.51 -8.40 7.94
C LEU A 488 -13.81 -7.44 6.79
N GLY A 489 -14.39 -7.95 5.72
CA GLY A 489 -14.88 -7.17 4.60
C GLY A 489 -14.05 -7.35 3.31
N PRO A 490 -14.38 -6.61 2.25
CA PRO A 490 -13.69 -6.71 0.97
C PRO A 490 -12.21 -6.39 1.09
N GLY A 491 -11.33 -7.29 0.60
CA GLY A 491 -9.88 -7.15 0.72
C GLY A 491 -9.31 -7.43 2.12
N GLY A 492 -10.15 -7.78 3.08
CA GLY A 492 -9.77 -8.23 4.42
C GLY A 492 -9.88 -9.74 4.62
N LEU A 493 -9.98 -10.15 5.87
CA LEU A 493 -10.11 -11.56 6.26
C LEU A 493 -11.55 -12.06 6.11
N THR A 494 -11.71 -13.37 5.95
CA THR A 494 -12.96 -14.08 6.16
C THR A 494 -12.89 -14.86 7.48
N ARG A 495 -14.03 -15.10 8.12
CA ARG A 495 -14.09 -15.79 9.42
C ARG A 495 -13.41 -17.17 9.39
N GLU A 496 -13.61 -17.90 8.29
CA GLU A 496 -13.09 -19.26 8.09
C GLU A 496 -11.58 -19.29 7.87
N ARG A 497 -11.02 -18.19 7.30
CA ARG A 497 -9.57 -18.07 7.00
C ARG A 497 -8.79 -17.40 8.12
N ALA A 498 -9.48 -16.82 9.10
CA ALA A 498 -8.84 -16.20 10.25
C ALA A 498 -8.41 -17.26 11.27
N GLN A 499 -7.12 -17.52 11.32
CA GLN A 499 -6.48 -18.42 12.29
C GLN A 499 -6.42 -17.80 13.69
N MET A 500 -5.93 -18.55 14.68
CA MET A 500 -5.86 -18.10 16.08
C MET A 500 -4.96 -16.88 16.25
N GLU A 501 -3.81 -16.85 15.56
CA GLU A 501 -2.77 -15.82 15.69
C GLU A 501 -3.31 -14.42 15.39
N VAL A 502 -4.13 -14.28 14.33
CA VAL A 502 -4.72 -12.99 13.95
C VAL A 502 -5.80 -12.51 14.93
N ARG A 503 -6.32 -13.39 15.77
CA ARG A 503 -7.34 -13.10 16.78
C ARG A 503 -6.77 -12.74 18.15
N ASP A 504 -5.49 -13.07 18.37
CA ASP A 504 -4.79 -12.82 19.61
C ASP A 504 -4.46 -11.33 19.81
N VAL A 505 -4.15 -10.98 21.04
CA VAL A 505 -3.64 -9.65 21.39
C VAL A 505 -2.14 -9.64 21.19
N HIS A 506 -1.68 -8.87 20.22
CA HIS A 506 -0.27 -8.66 19.95
C HIS A 506 0.32 -7.58 20.86
N TYR A 507 1.61 -7.63 21.17
CA TYR A 507 2.28 -6.60 21.99
C TYR A 507 2.15 -5.18 21.40
N SER A 508 2.09 -5.04 20.07
CA SER A 508 1.87 -3.75 19.39
C SER A 508 0.49 -3.13 19.62
N HIS A 509 -0.46 -3.88 20.19
CA HIS A 509 -1.79 -3.36 20.53
C HIS A 509 -1.74 -2.36 21.71
N TYR A 510 -0.68 -2.38 22.51
CA TYR A 510 -0.55 -1.51 23.66
C TYR A 510 -0.72 -0.04 23.29
N GLY A 511 -1.69 0.63 23.93
CA GLY A 511 -2.04 2.01 23.65
C GLY A 511 -2.77 2.27 22.31
N ARG A 512 -2.96 1.26 21.46
CA ARG A 512 -3.53 1.39 20.11
C ARG A 512 -4.89 0.73 19.97
N MET A 513 -5.00 -0.52 20.36
CA MET A 513 -6.25 -1.29 20.29
C MET A 513 -6.60 -1.84 21.67
N CYS A 514 -7.88 -1.77 22.03
CA CYS A 514 -8.35 -2.31 23.30
C CYS A 514 -8.19 -3.85 23.32
N PRO A 515 -7.51 -4.42 24.33
CA PRO A 515 -7.33 -5.87 24.41
C PRO A 515 -8.56 -6.63 24.91
N ILE A 516 -9.59 -5.92 25.41
CA ILE A 516 -10.73 -6.48 26.10
C ILE A 516 -12.02 -6.35 25.28
N GLU A 517 -12.24 -5.20 24.64
CA GLU A 517 -13.47 -4.93 23.90
C GLU A 517 -13.46 -5.64 22.54
N THR A 518 -13.99 -6.84 22.48
CA THR A 518 -14.17 -7.67 21.29
C THR A 518 -15.42 -8.53 21.45
N PRO A 519 -16.11 -8.89 20.35
CA PRO A 519 -17.25 -9.78 20.42
C PRO A 519 -16.91 -11.18 20.94
N GLU A 520 -17.87 -11.86 21.52
CA GLU A 520 -17.81 -13.30 21.77
C GLU A 520 -18.20 -14.10 20.52
N GLY A 521 -17.65 -15.32 20.38
CA GLY A 521 -18.00 -16.22 19.28
C GLY A 521 -17.14 -16.06 18.01
N PRO A 522 -17.70 -16.27 16.80
CA PRO A 522 -16.91 -16.37 15.55
C PRO A 522 -16.11 -15.13 15.18
N ASN A 523 -16.47 -13.97 15.69
CA ASN A 523 -15.84 -12.68 15.40
C ASN A 523 -14.82 -12.26 16.47
N ILE A 524 -14.52 -13.09 17.46
CA ILE A 524 -13.56 -12.76 18.50
C ILE A 524 -12.20 -12.39 17.88
N GLY A 525 -11.59 -11.30 18.35
CA GLY A 525 -10.32 -10.80 17.85
C GLY A 525 -10.33 -10.17 16.46
N LEU A 526 -11.42 -10.31 15.69
CA LEU A 526 -11.54 -9.74 14.35
C LEU A 526 -12.23 -8.37 14.34
N ILE A 527 -12.98 -8.07 15.39
CA ILE A 527 -13.63 -6.78 15.61
C ILE A 527 -13.12 -6.23 16.93
N ASN A 528 -12.47 -5.09 16.85
CA ASN A 528 -11.77 -4.46 17.96
C ASN A 528 -12.16 -2.99 18.06
N SER A 529 -11.71 -2.32 19.11
CA SER A 529 -11.94 -0.90 19.36
C SER A 529 -10.64 -0.13 19.46
N LEU A 530 -10.61 1.07 18.90
CA LEU A 530 -9.48 2.00 18.99
C LEU A 530 -9.33 2.53 20.43
N SER A 531 -8.12 2.52 20.96
CA SER A 531 -7.83 3.11 22.28
C SER A 531 -8.08 4.62 22.32
N SER A 532 -8.37 5.17 23.49
CA SER A 532 -8.85 6.55 23.63
C SER A 532 -7.88 7.61 23.10
N TYR A 533 -6.58 7.44 23.34
CA TYR A 533 -5.53 8.37 22.88
C TYR A 533 -4.87 7.95 21.56
N ALA A 534 -5.26 6.81 21.00
CA ALA A 534 -4.75 6.37 19.71
C ALA A 534 -5.34 7.24 18.58
N ARG A 535 -4.51 7.51 17.59
CA ARG A 535 -4.89 8.20 16.36
C ARG A 535 -4.36 7.43 15.14
N VAL A 536 -4.88 7.78 13.98
CA VAL A 536 -4.46 7.20 12.70
C VAL A 536 -3.58 8.22 11.97
N ASN A 537 -2.38 7.80 11.54
CA ASN A 537 -1.49 8.65 10.77
C ASN A 537 -1.90 8.72 9.29
N GLU A 538 -1.17 9.50 8.49
CA GLU A 538 -1.41 9.69 7.05
C GLU A 538 -1.31 8.39 6.22
N PHE A 539 -0.50 7.42 6.68
CA PHE A 539 -0.38 6.11 6.04
C PHE A 539 -1.44 5.09 6.48
N GLY A 540 -2.28 5.45 7.45
CA GLY A 540 -3.30 4.56 8.01
C GLY A 540 -2.82 3.70 9.19
N PHE A 541 -1.60 3.86 9.68
CA PHE A 541 -1.13 3.15 10.88
C PHE A 541 -1.63 3.81 12.15
N ILE A 542 -1.87 2.97 13.17
CA ILE A 542 -2.33 3.43 14.47
C ILE A 542 -1.11 3.87 15.28
N GLU A 543 -1.14 5.11 15.73
CA GLU A 543 -0.14 5.72 16.59
C GLU A 543 -0.71 5.99 17.99
N THR A 544 0.18 6.01 18.97
CA THR A 544 -0.18 6.32 20.35
C THR A 544 0.87 7.25 20.97
N PRO A 545 0.48 8.18 21.83
CA PRO A 545 1.44 9.09 22.44
C PRO A 545 2.27 8.38 23.52
N TYR A 546 3.59 8.63 23.50
CA TYR A 546 4.55 8.23 24.52
C TYR A 546 5.29 9.44 25.05
N ARG A 547 5.59 9.44 26.36
CA ARG A 547 6.47 10.43 26.97
C ARG A 547 7.91 10.03 26.74
N LYS A 548 8.70 10.98 26.26
CA LYS A 548 10.13 10.79 26.05
C LYS A 548 10.87 10.67 27.38
N VAL A 549 11.79 9.72 27.46
CA VAL A 549 12.67 9.53 28.61
C VAL A 549 14.03 10.14 28.29
N ASP A 550 14.50 10.99 29.15
CA ASP A 550 15.89 11.47 29.12
C ASP A 550 16.79 10.38 29.72
N LEU A 551 17.64 9.81 28.87
CA LEU A 551 18.53 8.72 29.26
C LEU A 551 19.66 9.14 30.19
N ASP A 552 20.10 10.41 30.14
CA ASP A 552 21.18 10.93 30.95
C ASP A 552 20.74 11.14 32.42
N THR A 553 19.53 11.67 32.58
CA THR A 553 18.96 11.93 33.92
C THR A 553 18.03 10.80 34.39
N ASN A 554 17.76 9.81 33.53
CA ASN A 554 16.78 8.73 33.75
C ASN A 554 15.42 9.25 34.23
N SER A 555 15.01 10.40 33.70
CA SER A 555 13.76 11.07 34.05
C SER A 555 12.79 11.13 32.87
N ILE A 556 11.49 11.10 33.19
CA ILE A 556 10.43 11.25 32.22
C ILE A 556 10.26 12.73 31.89
N THR A 557 10.35 13.10 30.62
CA THR A 557 10.15 14.48 30.16
C THR A 557 8.67 14.75 29.89
N ASP A 558 8.29 16.02 29.72
CA ASP A 558 6.95 16.40 29.28
C ASP A 558 6.79 16.40 27.73
N GLN A 559 7.86 16.06 27.01
CA GLN A 559 7.83 15.91 25.57
C GLN A 559 7.11 14.62 25.18
N ILE A 560 6.18 14.73 24.22
CA ILE A 560 5.35 13.63 23.74
C ILE A 560 5.73 13.34 22.29
N ASP A 561 6.04 12.07 22.02
CA ASP A 561 6.25 11.52 20.69
C ASP A 561 5.13 10.53 20.36
N TYR A 562 4.79 10.38 19.08
CA TYR A 562 3.76 9.46 18.59
C TYR A 562 4.38 8.30 17.80
#